data_97e7f0e59a67bd9162c651224baf9dde
#
_entry.id   97e7f0e59a67bd9162c651224baf9dde
#
_cell.length_a   1.000
_cell.length_b   1.000
_cell.length_c   1.000
_cell.angle_alpha   90.00
_cell.angle_beta   90.00
_cell.angle_gamma   90.00
#
_symmetry.space_group_name_H-M   'P 1'
#
loop_
_entity.id
_entity.type
_entity.pdbx_description
1 polymer ?
#
loop_
_entity_poly.entity_id
_entity_poly.type
_entity_poly.pdbx_seq_one_letter_code
_entity_poly.pdbx_strand_id
1 'polypeptide(L)'
;MQADFGEYWMHRGDTRRVKVYFFASVMSHSRHKFTYFSKTPFTSELAIYAHQLAFRFYGGKPREVIYDQDRVFVRDENLGDVVLTKAFQAFVSSEHFQCVFCRKSDPQSKGKVENVVKYIKYNFLRGREFTNMEMLNESSVRWLARTANGLPHGTTKRIPAEAFKDEQPFLAPYVGTPAHPRDGMKEYLVRRDNTINFHSHFYNVPTGTYNGSGTFVWACAKEGHVEIYSNETGKQLVRHPLARIPGEAVLDETIRRTKLPS
;
A
#
# COMPACT_ATOMS: atom_id res chain seq x y z
N MET A 1 4.35 0.82 -18.05
CA MET A 1 3.77 1.59 -16.93
C MET A 1 4.89 2.12 -16.04
N GLN A 2 4.73 3.28 -15.43
CA GLN A 2 5.61 3.72 -14.33
C GLN A 2 4.83 3.72 -13.03
N ALA A 3 5.47 3.33 -11.93
CA ALA A 3 4.87 3.28 -10.60
C ALA A 3 5.79 3.90 -9.55
N ASP A 4 5.19 4.56 -8.54
CA ASP A 4 5.90 5.22 -7.45
C ASP A 4 4.99 5.33 -6.23
N PHE A 5 5.59 5.61 -5.07
CA PHE A 5 4.90 5.78 -3.81
C PHE A 5 5.10 7.19 -3.27
N GLY A 6 4.08 7.70 -2.65
CA GLY A 6 4.10 9.02 -2.05
C GLY A 6 3.47 9.04 -0.67
N GLU A 7 3.72 10.13 0.03
CA GLU A 7 3.08 10.41 1.32
C GLU A 7 2.67 11.88 1.40
N TYR A 8 1.65 12.15 2.20
CA TYR A 8 1.13 13.50 2.40
C TYR A 8 0.45 13.65 3.76
N TRP A 9 0.58 14.83 4.38
CA TRP A 9 -0.12 15.17 5.60
C TRP A 9 -1.41 15.91 5.29
N MET A 10 -2.55 15.29 5.58
CA MET A 10 -3.89 15.88 5.43
C MET A 10 -4.39 16.44 6.76
N HIS A 11 -5.20 17.49 6.70
CA HIS A 11 -5.92 18.00 7.87
C HIS A 11 -7.11 17.10 8.21
N ARG A 12 -7.40 16.96 9.51
CA ARG A 12 -8.58 16.29 10.06
C ARG A 12 -9.16 17.15 11.16
N GLY A 13 -10.13 18.01 10.81
CA GLY A 13 -10.58 19.08 11.68
C GLY A 13 -9.50 20.15 11.90
N ASP A 14 -9.74 21.06 12.81
CA ASP A 14 -8.95 22.29 12.93
C ASP A 14 -7.51 22.10 13.41
N THR A 15 -7.22 21.01 14.14
CA THR A 15 -5.93 20.87 14.84
C THR A 15 -5.17 19.58 14.56
N ARG A 16 -5.80 18.58 13.98
CA ARG A 16 -5.20 17.26 13.77
C ARG A 16 -4.71 17.09 12.34
N ARG A 17 -3.58 16.39 12.21
CA ARG A 17 -3.07 15.94 10.89
C ARG A 17 -2.99 14.44 10.84
N VAL A 18 -3.31 13.89 9.68
CA VAL A 18 -3.21 12.46 9.39
C VAL A 18 -2.26 12.28 8.23
N LYS A 19 -1.26 11.42 8.40
CA LYS A 19 -0.38 11.03 7.32
C LYS A 19 -1.07 9.98 6.48
N VAL A 20 -1.16 10.21 5.19
CA VAL A 20 -1.66 9.26 4.21
C VAL A 20 -0.53 8.87 3.26
N TYR A 21 -0.50 7.61 2.90
CA TYR A 21 0.43 7.05 1.94
C TYR A 21 -0.34 6.73 0.67
N PHE A 22 0.30 6.79 -0.47
CA PHE A 22 -0.37 6.45 -1.71
C PHE A 22 0.56 5.81 -2.73
N PHE A 23 0.01 4.88 -3.47
CA PHE A 23 0.56 4.34 -4.70
C PHE A 23 0.08 5.19 -5.86
N ALA A 24 0.97 5.50 -6.79
CA ALA A 24 0.67 6.20 -8.02
C ALA A 24 1.21 5.40 -9.21
N SER A 25 0.42 5.25 -10.24
CA SER A 25 0.89 4.68 -11.50
C SER A 25 0.42 5.50 -12.70
N VAL A 26 1.19 5.44 -13.78
CA VAL A 26 0.89 6.13 -15.02
C VAL A 26 1.31 5.28 -16.23
N MET A 27 0.42 5.19 -17.20
CA MET A 27 0.72 4.57 -18.48
C MET A 27 1.64 5.47 -19.31
N SER A 28 2.68 4.90 -19.90
CA SER A 28 3.78 5.67 -20.50
C SER A 28 3.39 6.41 -21.77
N HIS A 29 2.47 5.88 -22.56
CA HIS A 29 1.99 6.51 -23.80
C HIS A 29 0.82 7.45 -23.53
N SER A 30 -0.28 6.94 -23.01
CA SER A 30 -1.53 7.68 -22.82
C SER A 30 -1.50 8.70 -21.68
N ARG A 31 -0.59 8.57 -20.73
CA ARG A 31 -0.61 9.31 -19.45
C ARG A 31 -1.81 9.00 -18.59
N HIS A 32 -2.51 7.89 -18.85
CA HIS A 32 -3.62 7.42 -18.01
C HIS A 32 -3.11 7.03 -16.63
N LYS A 33 -3.72 7.56 -15.58
CA LYS A 33 -3.22 7.52 -14.21
C LYS A 33 -4.14 6.69 -13.33
N PHE A 34 -3.52 6.04 -12.33
CA PHE A 34 -4.23 5.40 -11.23
C PHE A 34 -3.55 5.76 -9.91
N THR A 35 -4.31 5.81 -8.82
CA THR A 35 -3.79 5.98 -7.46
C THR A 35 -4.64 5.21 -6.45
N TYR A 36 -3.99 4.72 -5.40
CA TYR A 36 -4.61 4.05 -4.26
C TYR A 36 -4.00 4.59 -2.96
N PHE A 37 -4.84 4.92 -1.99
CA PHE A 37 -4.44 5.52 -0.70
C PHE A 37 -4.50 4.50 0.43
N SER A 38 -3.53 4.58 1.35
CA SER A 38 -3.43 3.79 2.57
C SER A 38 -3.15 4.67 3.79
N LYS A 39 -3.66 4.26 4.95
CA LYS A 39 -3.34 4.88 6.25
C LYS A 39 -1.96 4.46 6.76
N THR A 40 -1.44 3.32 6.30
CA THR A 40 -0.14 2.78 6.70
C THR A 40 0.85 2.82 5.55
N PRO A 41 2.15 2.86 5.82
CA PRO A 41 3.17 2.68 4.81
C PRO A 41 2.94 1.43 3.98
N PHE A 42 3.39 1.46 2.72
CA PHE A 42 3.31 0.30 1.86
C PHE A 42 4.32 -0.77 2.30
N THR A 43 3.84 -1.95 2.64
CA THR A 43 4.62 -3.20 2.69
C THR A 43 4.64 -3.82 1.30
N SER A 44 5.45 -4.86 1.10
CA SER A 44 5.45 -5.60 -0.17
C SER A 44 4.07 -6.13 -0.54
N GLU A 45 3.31 -6.64 0.42
CA GLU A 45 1.96 -7.20 0.23
C GLU A 45 0.96 -6.09 -0.14
N LEU A 46 1.02 -4.94 0.53
CA LEU A 46 0.15 -3.81 0.22
C LEU A 46 0.51 -3.19 -1.14
N ALA A 47 1.79 -3.18 -1.51
CA ALA A 47 2.23 -2.77 -2.83
C ALA A 47 1.71 -3.74 -3.92
N ILE A 48 1.78 -5.06 -3.69
CA ILE A 48 1.19 -6.07 -4.58
C ILE A 48 -0.29 -5.79 -4.78
N TYR A 49 -1.04 -5.60 -3.70
CA TYR A 49 -2.46 -5.28 -3.76
C TYR A 49 -2.74 -4.01 -4.59
N ALA A 50 -1.96 -2.95 -4.40
CA ALA A 50 -2.11 -1.71 -5.17
C ALA A 50 -1.83 -1.92 -6.68
N HIS A 51 -0.86 -2.78 -7.04
CA HIS A 51 -0.61 -3.16 -8.43
C HIS A 51 -1.77 -3.97 -9.01
N GLN A 52 -2.33 -4.91 -8.26
CA GLN A 52 -3.50 -5.69 -8.67
C GLN A 52 -4.71 -4.77 -8.93
N LEU A 53 -4.94 -3.79 -8.07
CA LEU A 53 -5.97 -2.77 -8.29
C LEU A 53 -5.71 -1.95 -9.56
N ALA A 54 -4.45 -1.55 -9.80
CA ALA A 54 -4.08 -0.82 -11.00
C ALA A 54 -4.29 -1.67 -12.27
N PHE A 55 -3.88 -2.94 -12.27
CA PHE A 55 -4.09 -3.85 -13.39
C PHE A 55 -5.58 -4.05 -13.69
N ARG A 56 -6.39 -4.18 -12.64
CA ARG A 56 -7.85 -4.26 -12.79
C ARG A 56 -8.44 -2.95 -13.34
N PHE A 57 -7.96 -1.81 -12.86
CA PHE A 57 -8.39 -0.48 -13.34
C PHE A 57 -8.06 -0.27 -14.82
N TYR A 58 -6.86 -0.68 -15.26
CA TYR A 58 -6.44 -0.61 -16.66
C TYR A 58 -7.09 -1.69 -17.55
N GLY A 59 -7.75 -2.68 -16.96
CA GLY A 59 -8.30 -3.82 -17.71
C GLY A 59 -7.26 -4.77 -18.27
N GLY A 60 -6.04 -4.73 -17.71
CA GLY A 60 -4.92 -5.57 -18.13
C GLY A 60 -3.61 -5.14 -17.47
N LYS A 61 -2.56 -5.92 -17.69
CA LYS A 61 -1.23 -5.70 -17.12
C LYS A 61 -0.21 -5.33 -18.19
N PRO A 62 0.67 -4.34 -17.91
CA PRO A 62 1.72 -3.97 -18.84
C PRO A 62 2.82 -5.05 -18.87
N ARG A 63 3.59 -5.11 -19.96
CA ARG A 63 4.75 -6.00 -20.05
C ARG A 63 5.87 -5.58 -19.10
N GLU A 64 6.00 -4.28 -18.89
CA GLU A 64 7.05 -3.69 -18.05
C GLU A 64 6.47 -2.68 -17.07
N VAL A 65 6.96 -2.71 -15.83
CA VAL A 65 6.70 -1.70 -14.83
C VAL A 65 8.02 -1.08 -14.40
N ILE A 66 8.12 0.23 -14.58
CA ILE A 66 9.30 1.01 -14.27
C ILE A 66 9.13 1.62 -12.90
N TYR A 67 10.10 1.43 -12.02
CA TYR A 67 10.12 1.98 -10.67
C TYR A 67 11.30 2.94 -10.50
N ASP A 68 11.12 3.97 -9.70
CA ASP A 68 12.25 4.61 -9.04
C ASP A 68 12.82 3.63 -7.99
N GLN A 69 14.08 3.80 -7.57
CA GLN A 69 14.74 2.93 -6.58
C GLN A 69 14.00 2.96 -5.24
N ASP A 70 12.80 2.37 -5.22
CA ASP A 70 11.93 2.36 -4.06
C ASP A 70 12.16 1.09 -3.24
N ARG A 71 12.37 1.26 -1.94
CA ARG A 71 12.71 0.17 -1.00
C ARG A 71 11.51 -0.67 -0.55
N VAL A 72 10.31 -0.36 -1.01
CA VAL A 72 9.09 -1.06 -0.56
C VAL A 72 9.15 -2.56 -0.84
N PHE A 73 9.74 -2.95 -1.95
CA PHE A 73 9.88 -4.35 -2.38
C PHE A 73 11.34 -4.75 -2.70
N VAL A 74 12.30 -3.86 -2.42
CA VAL A 74 13.73 -4.13 -2.59
C VAL A 74 14.31 -4.52 -1.23
N ARG A 75 14.97 -5.68 -1.16
CA ARG A 75 15.62 -6.17 0.06
C ARG A 75 17.03 -5.63 0.20
N ASP A 76 17.78 -5.59 -0.89
CA ASP A 76 19.16 -5.16 -0.92
C ASP A 76 19.57 -4.66 -2.30
N GLU A 77 20.56 -3.76 -2.36
CA GLU A 77 21.20 -3.29 -3.58
C GLU A 77 22.68 -3.70 -3.51
N ASN A 78 23.04 -4.83 -4.10
CA ASN A 78 24.42 -5.28 -4.15
C ASN A 78 25.02 -5.02 -5.56
N LEU A 79 26.03 -4.16 -5.65
CA LEU A 79 26.80 -3.88 -6.87
C LEU A 79 25.97 -3.55 -8.13
N GLY A 80 24.76 -2.96 -7.94
CA GLY A 80 23.86 -2.59 -9.02
C GLY A 80 22.77 -3.61 -9.33
N ASP A 81 22.75 -4.76 -8.67
CA ASP A 81 21.64 -5.71 -8.74
C ASP A 81 20.60 -5.44 -7.66
N VAL A 82 19.32 -5.34 -8.07
CA VAL A 82 18.19 -5.11 -7.19
C VAL A 82 17.63 -6.46 -6.73
N VAL A 83 17.73 -6.75 -5.43
CA VAL A 83 17.18 -7.96 -4.83
C VAL A 83 15.77 -7.67 -4.31
N LEU A 84 14.77 -8.24 -4.97
CA LEU A 84 13.36 -8.11 -4.57
C LEU A 84 13.05 -8.91 -3.29
N THR A 85 12.06 -8.45 -2.53
CA THR A 85 11.47 -9.28 -1.47
C THR A 85 10.86 -10.55 -2.08
N LYS A 86 10.88 -11.66 -1.35
CA LYS A 86 10.34 -12.95 -1.83
C LYS A 86 8.89 -12.84 -2.31
N ALA A 87 8.07 -12.10 -1.56
CA ALA A 87 6.66 -11.90 -1.89
C ALA A 87 6.49 -11.15 -3.23
N PHE A 88 7.25 -10.07 -3.43
CA PHE A 88 7.15 -9.29 -4.65
C PHE A 88 7.73 -10.03 -5.85
N GLN A 89 8.82 -10.77 -5.68
CA GLN A 89 9.40 -11.64 -6.71
C GLN A 89 8.41 -12.72 -7.17
N ALA A 90 7.71 -13.37 -6.23
CA ALA A 90 6.68 -14.35 -6.55
C ALA A 90 5.52 -13.71 -7.34
N PHE A 91 5.10 -12.51 -6.95
CA PHE A 91 4.07 -11.75 -7.67
C PHE A 91 4.51 -11.40 -9.11
N VAL A 92 5.72 -10.88 -9.30
CA VAL A 92 6.28 -10.56 -10.63
C VAL A 92 6.30 -11.81 -11.51
N SER A 93 6.76 -12.94 -10.95
CA SER A 93 6.84 -14.21 -11.66
C SER A 93 5.44 -14.76 -12.02
N SER A 94 4.48 -14.70 -11.10
CA SER A 94 3.12 -15.19 -11.34
C SER A 94 2.35 -14.34 -12.36
N GLU A 95 2.59 -13.03 -12.37
CA GLU A 95 1.95 -12.10 -13.29
C GLU A 95 2.71 -11.92 -14.62
N HIS A 96 3.91 -12.46 -14.75
CA HIS A 96 4.72 -12.43 -15.97
C HIS A 96 4.98 -11.02 -16.53
N PHE A 97 5.28 -10.04 -15.66
CA PHE A 97 5.76 -8.72 -16.09
C PHE A 97 7.22 -8.50 -15.67
N GLN A 98 7.88 -7.53 -16.31
CA GLN A 98 9.26 -7.18 -16.00
C GLN A 98 9.31 -5.95 -15.09
N CYS A 99 10.15 -6.02 -14.05
CA CYS A 99 10.51 -4.86 -13.24
C CYS A 99 11.74 -4.18 -13.82
N VAL A 100 11.62 -2.89 -14.11
CA VAL A 100 12.72 -2.06 -14.56
C VAL A 100 12.98 -0.99 -13.50
N PHE A 101 14.19 -0.97 -12.94
CA PHE A 101 14.59 0.03 -11.97
C PHE A 101 15.42 1.11 -12.64
N CYS A 102 14.96 2.38 -12.53
CA CYS A 102 15.71 3.51 -13.07
C CYS A 102 17.01 3.69 -12.31
N ARG A 103 18.14 3.73 -13.02
CA ARG A 103 19.41 4.13 -12.43
C ARG A 103 19.35 5.62 -12.06
N LYS A 104 20.07 6.00 -10.98
CA LYS A 104 20.14 7.41 -10.51
C LYS A 104 20.57 8.42 -11.60
N SER A 105 21.19 7.93 -12.65
CA SER A 105 21.76 8.73 -13.75
C SER A 105 20.84 8.94 -14.96
N ASP A 106 19.61 8.44 -14.97
CA ASP A 106 18.68 8.62 -16.10
C ASP A 106 17.44 9.47 -15.71
N PRO A 107 17.53 10.81 -15.87
CA PRO A 107 16.43 11.73 -15.52
C PRO A 107 15.20 11.59 -16.40
N GLN A 108 15.35 11.11 -17.63
CA GLN A 108 14.22 11.09 -18.58
C GLN A 108 13.23 9.98 -18.32
N SER A 109 13.67 8.85 -17.78
CA SER A 109 12.80 7.76 -17.40
C SER A 109 12.03 8.01 -16.10
N LYS A 110 12.57 8.84 -15.17
CA LYS A 110 11.96 9.20 -13.89
C LYS A 110 10.81 10.22 -13.97
N GLY A 111 10.90 11.16 -14.89
CA GLY A 111 10.10 12.39 -14.86
C GLY A 111 8.58 12.21 -14.93
N LYS A 112 8.08 11.09 -15.45
CA LYS A 112 6.63 10.92 -15.65
C LYS A 112 5.90 10.64 -14.34
N VAL A 113 6.34 9.65 -13.55
CA VAL A 113 5.66 9.27 -12.31
C VAL A 113 5.93 10.25 -11.17
N GLU A 114 7.12 10.86 -11.08
CA GLU A 114 7.39 11.94 -10.12
C GLU A 114 6.42 13.12 -10.32
N ASN A 115 6.15 13.50 -11.58
CA ASN A 115 5.17 14.52 -11.90
C ASN A 115 3.75 14.09 -11.49
N VAL A 116 3.41 12.80 -11.59
CA VAL A 116 2.11 12.28 -11.13
C VAL A 116 2.01 12.33 -9.61
N VAL A 117 3.05 11.96 -8.87
CA VAL A 117 3.09 12.09 -7.41
C VAL A 117 2.89 13.55 -6.99
N LYS A 118 3.62 14.49 -7.62
CA LYS A 118 3.41 15.93 -7.40
C LYS A 118 1.99 16.37 -7.74
N TYR A 119 1.46 15.91 -8.87
CA TYR A 119 0.11 16.25 -9.32
C TYR A 119 -0.96 15.77 -8.35
N ILE A 120 -0.85 14.53 -7.82
CA ILE A 120 -1.74 14.01 -6.78
C ILE A 120 -1.68 14.89 -5.53
N LYS A 121 -0.49 15.23 -5.05
CA LYS A 121 -0.30 16.08 -3.85
C LYS A 121 -0.94 17.45 -4.00
N TYR A 122 -0.73 18.11 -5.12
CA TYR A 122 -1.13 19.52 -5.31
C TYR A 122 -2.53 19.70 -5.89
N ASN A 123 -3.02 18.75 -6.70
CA ASN A 123 -4.32 18.86 -7.36
C ASN A 123 -5.43 18.06 -6.68
N PHE A 124 -5.09 16.95 -6.01
CA PHE A 124 -6.09 16.12 -5.33
C PHE A 124 -6.07 16.28 -3.81
N LEU A 125 -4.90 16.23 -3.16
CA LEU A 125 -4.80 16.18 -1.70
C LEU A 125 -4.77 17.57 -1.05
N ARG A 126 -4.12 18.54 -1.68
CA ARG A 126 -3.96 19.90 -1.13
C ARG A 126 -5.32 20.56 -0.87
N GLY A 127 -5.51 21.04 0.36
CA GLY A 127 -6.75 21.68 0.78
C GLY A 127 -7.93 20.75 1.03
N ARG A 128 -7.75 19.43 0.84
CA ARG A 128 -8.78 18.44 1.14
C ARG A 128 -8.68 18.00 2.60
N GLU A 129 -9.82 17.93 3.27
CA GLU A 129 -9.92 17.40 4.61
C GLU A 129 -10.03 15.87 4.58
N PHE A 130 -9.33 15.21 5.53
CA PHE A 130 -9.37 13.75 5.69
C PHE A 130 -10.58 13.36 6.53
N THR A 131 -11.44 12.53 5.99
CA THR A 131 -12.58 11.94 6.70
C THR A 131 -12.26 10.49 7.10
N ASN A 132 -12.12 9.60 6.11
CA ASN A 132 -11.69 8.22 6.24
C ASN A 132 -11.07 7.72 4.92
N MET A 133 -10.44 6.53 4.96
CA MET A 133 -9.73 5.99 3.80
C MET A 133 -10.65 5.58 2.66
N GLU A 134 -11.82 5.06 2.98
CA GLU A 134 -12.82 4.64 1.99
C GLU A 134 -13.28 5.83 1.15
N MET A 135 -13.74 6.89 1.81
CA MET A 135 -14.14 8.14 1.13
C MET A 135 -13.00 8.78 0.35
N LEU A 136 -11.76 8.69 0.85
CA LEU A 136 -10.60 9.23 0.14
C LEU A 136 -10.35 8.44 -1.16
N ASN A 137 -10.38 7.11 -1.11
CA ASN A 137 -10.20 6.26 -2.29
C ASN A 137 -11.35 6.43 -3.30
N GLU A 138 -12.61 6.44 -2.85
CA GLU A 138 -13.74 6.71 -3.73
C GLU A 138 -13.64 8.09 -4.41
N SER A 139 -13.28 9.12 -3.62
CA SER A 139 -13.11 10.48 -4.17
C SER A 139 -11.97 10.53 -5.18
N SER A 140 -10.91 9.72 -4.98
CA SER A 140 -9.80 9.64 -5.93
C SER A 140 -10.24 9.03 -7.26
N VAL A 141 -11.06 7.99 -7.25
CA VAL A 141 -11.60 7.38 -8.48
C VAL A 141 -12.43 8.39 -9.27
N ARG A 142 -13.32 9.13 -8.58
CA ARG A 142 -14.11 10.20 -9.21
C ARG A 142 -13.24 11.33 -9.77
N TRP A 143 -12.20 11.73 -9.03
CA TRP A 143 -11.25 12.73 -9.50
C TRP A 143 -10.40 12.24 -10.68
N LEU A 144 -9.94 10.98 -10.65
CA LEU A 144 -9.23 10.37 -11.78
C LEU A 144 -10.07 10.43 -13.04
N ALA A 145 -11.32 9.99 -12.99
CA ALA A 145 -12.22 9.98 -14.14
C ALA A 145 -12.51 11.40 -14.68
N ARG A 146 -12.85 12.34 -13.80
CA ARG A 146 -13.29 13.69 -14.20
C ARG A 146 -12.12 14.60 -14.56
N THR A 147 -11.00 14.52 -13.84
CA THR A 147 -9.94 15.53 -13.91
C THR A 147 -8.64 14.96 -14.44
N ALA A 148 -8.04 14.00 -13.73
CA ALA A 148 -6.67 13.55 -14.05
C ALA A 148 -6.57 12.79 -15.38
N ASN A 149 -7.63 12.07 -15.73
CA ASN A 149 -7.73 11.30 -16.97
C ASN A 149 -8.78 11.85 -17.94
N GLY A 150 -9.70 12.71 -17.46
CA GLY A 150 -10.78 13.28 -18.25
C GLY A 150 -10.47 14.64 -18.89
N LEU A 151 -9.39 15.32 -18.47
CA LEU A 151 -8.99 16.61 -19.05
C LEU A 151 -7.74 16.47 -19.90
N PRO A 152 -7.51 17.36 -20.90
CA PRO A 152 -6.33 17.34 -21.74
C PRO A 152 -5.04 17.42 -20.92
N HIS A 153 -4.12 16.50 -21.19
CA HIS A 153 -2.82 16.45 -20.52
C HIS A 153 -1.92 17.62 -20.97
N GLY A 154 -1.31 18.31 -19.99
CA GLY A 154 -0.52 19.53 -20.25
C GLY A 154 0.56 19.41 -21.33
N THR A 155 1.22 18.26 -21.44
CA THR A 155 2.28 18.01 -22.42
C THR A 155 1.75 17.42 -23.73
N THR A 156 0.95 16.35 -23.66
CA THR A 156 0.50 15.63 -24.87
C THR A 156 -0.71 16.28 -25.53
N LYS A 157 -1.39 17.19 -24.83
CA LYS A 157 -2.64 17.85 -25.26
C LYS A 157 -3.81 16.90 -25.56
N ARG A 158 -3.62 15.59 -25.36
CA ARG A 158 -4.66 14.55 -25.50
C ARG A 158 -5.31 14.28 -24.15
N ILE A 159 -6.57 13.87 -24.15
CA ILE A 159 -7.28 13.38 -22.98
C ILE A 159 -6.74 11.98 -22.65
N PRO A 160 -6.15 11.75 -21.45
CA PRO A 160 -5.53 10.47 -21.13
C PRO A 160 -6.47 9.25 -21.28
N ALA A 161 -7.73 9.37 -20.90
CA ALA A 161 -8.70 8.30 -21.04
C ALA A 161 -8.98 7.92 -22.50
N GLU A 162 -8.96 8.91 -23.42
CA GLU A 162 -9.12 8.64 -24.85
C GLU A 162 -7.84 8.06 -25.46
N ALA A 163 -6.69 8.64 -25.11
CA ALA A 163 -5.40 8.13 -25.58
C ALA A 163 -5.12 6.71 -25.08
N PHE A 164 -5.71 6.33 -23.94
CA PHE A 164 -5.56 4.99 -23.38
C PHE A 164 -6.24 3.89 -24.21
N LYS A 165 -7.28 4.23 -24.96
CA LYS A 165 -7.91 3.29 -25.89
C LYS A 165 -6.95 2.76 -26.95
N ASP A 166 -5.95 3.57 -27.34
CA ASP A 166 -4.90 3.16 -28.27
C ASP A 166 -3.86 2.25 -27.60
N GLU A 167 -3.64 2.39 -26.29
CA GLU A 167 -2.62 1.67 -25.52
C GLU A 167 -3.19 0.36 -24.89
N GLN A 168 -4.47 0.34 -24.56
CA GLN A 168 -5.13 -0.78 -23.88
C GLN A 168 -5.01 -2.14 -24.59
N PRO A 169 -5.14 -2.24 -25.96
CA PRO A 169 -5.02 -3.52 -26.65
C PRO A 169 -3.65 -4.20 -26.51
N PHE A 170 -2.61 -3.47 -26.08
CA PHE A 170 -1.26 -4.00 -25.87
C PHE A 170 -1.02 -4.52 -24.46
N LEU A 171 -2.02 -4.40 -23.57
CA LEU A 171 -1.94 -4.95 -22.21
C LEU A 171 -2.21 -6.48 -22.26
N ALA A 172 -1.45 -7.22 -21.45
CA ALA A 172 -1.76 -8.64 -21.26
C ALA A 172 -3.02 -8.79 -20.38
N PRO A 173 -3.85 -9.81 -20.59
CA PRO A 173 -5.03 -10.04 -19.76
C PRO A 173 -4.68 -10.16 -18.28
N TYR A 174 -5.52 -9.57 -17.42
CA TYR A 174 -5.47 -9.73 -15.97
C TYR A 174 -6.79 -10.27 -15.45
N VAL A 175 -6.75 -11.47 -14.87
CA VAL A 175 -7.93 -12.18 -14.34
C VAL A 175 -7.89 -12.33 -12.81
N GLY A 176 -6.85 -11.79 -12.16
CA GLY A 176 -6.68 -11.86 -10.71
C GLY A 176 -7.75 -11.07 -9.96
N THR A 177 -8.13 -11.56 -8.79
CA THR A 177 -8.96 -10.83 -7.85
C THR A 177 -8.05 -10.17 -6.81
N PRO A 178 -7.99 -8.82 -6.76
CA PRO A 178 -7.21 -8.15 -5.73
C PRO A 178 -7.69 -8.54 -4.35
N ALA A 179 -6.79 -9.06 -3.51
CA ALA A 179 -7.05 -9.40 -2.12
C ALA A 179 -6.25 -8.46 -1.22
N HIS A 180 -6.95 -7.63 -0.45
CA HIS A 180 -6.28 -6.73 0.47
C HIS A 180 -5.53 -7.55 1.53
N PRO A 181 -4.25 -7.27 1.82
CA PRO A 181 -3.46 -8.06 2.78
C PRO A 181 -4.04 -8.07 4.20
N ARG A 182 -5.00 -7.18 4.47
CA ARG A 182 -5.76 -7.11 5.72
C ARG A 182 -7.20 -7.62 5.62
N ASP A 183 -7.56 -8.28 4.52
CA ASP A 183 -8.87 -8.92 4.42
C ASP A 183 -9.02 -9.95 5.54
N GLY A 184 -10.13 -9.86 6.27
CA GLY A 184 -10.36 -10.65 7.47
C GLY A 184 -9.69 -10.13 8.75
N MET A 185 -8.87 -9.07 8.69
CA MET A 185 -8.30 -8.42 9.88
C MET A 185 -9.28 -7.41 10.49
N LYS A 186 -9.28 -7.36 11.83
CA LYS A 186 -10.04 -6.36 12.61
C LYS A 186 -9.11 -5.57 13.51
N GLU A 187 -9.50 -4.36 13.86
CA GLU A 187 -8.78 -3.55 14.85
C GLU A 187 -9.12 -4.04 16.26
N TYR A 188 -8.08 -4.19 17.07
CA TYR A 188 -8.20 -4.55 18.49
C TYR A 188 -7.46 -3.54 19.35
N LEU A 189 -8.12 -3.11 20.44
CA LEU A 189 -7.52 -2.19 21.41
C LEU A 189 -6.39 -2.91 22.18
N VAL A 190 -5.22 -2.29 22.21
CA VAL A 190 -4.12 -2.75 23.05
C VAL A 190 -4.33 -2.23 24.48
N ARG A 191 -4.31 -3.15 25.45
CA ARG A 191 -4.45 -2.85 26.86
C ARG A 191 -3.10 -2.40 27.46
N ARG A 192 -3.15 -1.81 28.65
CA ARG A 192 -1.95 -1.33 29.37
C ARG A 192 -0.90 -2.41 29.64
N ASP A 193 -1.34 -3.66 29.76
CA ASP A 193 -0.48 -4.83 29.96
C ASP A 193 0.09 -5.41 28.66
N ASN A 194 0.00 -4.66 27.54
CA ASN A 194 0.38 -5.10 26.21
C ASN A 194 -0.31 -6.39 25.79
N THR A 195 -1.62 -6.50 26.04
CA THR A 195 -2.46 -7.59 25.53
C THR A 195 -3.58 -7.04 24.66
N ILE A 196 -4.12 -7.89 23.79
CA ILE A 196 -5.38 -7.68 23.08
C ILE A 196 -6.39 -8.76 23.48
N ASN A 197 -7.67 -8.43 23.37
CA ASN A 197 -8.74 -9.43 23.50
C ASN A 197 -9.22 -9.81 22.10
N PHE A 198 -8.82 -10.99 21.64
CA PHE A 198 -9.24 -11.54 20.35
C PHE A 198 -10.19 -12.71 20.60
N HIS A 199 -11.47 -12.58 20.21
CA HIS A 199 -12.52 -13.59 20.39
C HIS A 199 -12.59 -14.15 21.81
N SER A 200 -12.60 -13.26 22.82
CA SER A 200 -12.64 -13.59 24.26
C SER A 200 -11.38 -14.26 24.81
N HIS A 201 -10.29 -14.28 24.08
CA HIS A 201 -8.98 -14.76 24.52
C HIS A 201 -7.96 -13.62 24.57
N PHE A 202 -7.01 -13.70 25.49
CA PHE A 202 -5.97 -12.67 25.63
C PHE A 202 -4.68 -13.13 24.98
N TYR A 203 -4.12 -12.27 24.14
CA TYR A 203 -2.85 -12.50 23.44
C TYR A 203 -1.93 -11.31 23.70
N ASN A 204 -0.68 -11.58 24.10
CA ASN A 204 0.26 -10.51 24.31
C ASN A 204 0.89 -10.02 23.00
N VAL A 205 1.26 -8.76 23.02
CA VAL A 205 2.04 -8.07 21.96
C VAL A 205 3.37 -7.61 22.54
N PRO A 206 4.37 -7.30 21.70
CA PRO A 206 5.68 -6.84 22.18
C PRO A 206 5.55 -5.68 23.17
N THR A 207 6.41 -5.68 24.19
CA THR A 207 6.47 -4.60 25.18
C THR A 207 6.75 -3.26 24.51
N GLY A 208 5.96 -2.25 24.85
CA GLY A 208 6.03 -0.92 24.22
C GLY A 208 5.07 -0.72 23.07
N THR A 209 4.27 -1.75 22.70
CA THR A 209 3.18 -1.57 21.71
C THR A 209 2.12 -0.63 22.26
N TYR A 210 1.79 -0.73 23.56
CA TYR A 210 0.90 0.22 24.20
C TYR A 210 1.61 1.57 24.40
N ASN A 211 1.09 2.63 23.81
CA ASN A 211 1.61 4.00 23.92
C ASN A 211 0.56 5.00 24.43
N GLY A 212 -0.54 4.50 25.05
CA GLY A 212 -1.62 5.34 25.59
C GLY A 212 -3.00 4.82 25.24
N SER A 213 -4.02 5.49 25.77
CA SER A 213 -5.42 5.19 25.42
C SER A 213 -5.67 5.40 23.93
N GLY A 214 -6.25 4.41 23.26
CA GLY A 214 -6.50 4.44 21.82
C GLY A 214 -5.39 3.81 20.98
N THR A 215 -4.46 3.06 21.58
CA THR A 215 -3.52 2.20 20.84
C THR A 215 -4.26 1.00 20.27
N PHE A 216 -4.18 0.81 18.93
CA PHE A 216 -4.81 -0.31 18.24
C PHE A 216 -3.79 -1.09 17.42
N VAL A 217 -4.07 -2.37 17.24
CA VAL A 217 -3.38 -3.29 16.32
C VAL A 217 -4.39 -3.99 15.42
N TRP A 218 -3.93 -4.50 14.30
CA TRP A 218 -4.74 -5.37 13.45
C TRP A 218 -4.49 -6.82 13.83
N ALA A 219 -5.54 -7.65 13.89
CA ALA A 219 -5.38 -9.08 14.11
C ALA A 219 -6.38 -9.90 13.27
N CYS A 220 -5.96 -11.10 12.91
CA CYS A 220 -6.79 -12.10 12.25
C CYS A 220 -6.41 -13.51 12.70
N ALA A 221 -7.34 -14.45 12.55
CA ALA A 221 -7.04 -15.87 12.64
C ALA A 221 -6.65 -16.41 11.27
N LYS A 222 -5.51 -17.07 11.15
CA LYS A 222 -5.02 -17.69 9.91
C LYS A 222 -4.26 -18.97 10.24
N GLU A 223 -4.59 -20.06 9.54
CA GLU A 223 -3.89 -21.35 9.67
C GLU A 223 -3.70 -21.83 11.11
N GLY A 224 -4.73 -21.68 11.96
CA GLY A 224 -4.66 -22.10 13.36
C GLY A 224 -3.84 -21.19 14.28
N HIS A 225 -3.54 -19.97 13.83
CA HIS A 225 -2.80 -18.97 14.58
C HIS A 225 -3.56 -17.63 14.60
N VAL A 226 -3.27 -16.82 15.60
CA VAL A 226 -3.62 -15.40 15.64
C VAL A 226 -2.40 -14.61 15.21
N GLU A 227 -2.53 -13.90 14.11
CA GLU A 227 -1.49 -12.99 13.59
C GLU A 227 -1.87 -11.56 13.95
N ILE A 228 -0.92 -10.83 14.56
CA ILE A 228 -1.13 -9.47 15.05
C ILE A 228 -0.14 -8.54 14.35
N TYR A 229 -0.63 -7.40 13.85
CA TYR A 229 0.11 -6.46 13.01
C TYR A 229 0.04 -5.05 13.56
N SER A 230 1.13 -4.31 13.41
CA SER A 230 1.18 -2.89 13.76
C SER A 230 0.19 -2.09 12.93
N ASN A 231 -0.60 -1.26 13.59
CA ASN A 231 -1.49 -0.32 12.90
C ASN A 231 -0.72 0.81 12.20
N GLU A 232 0.46 1.16 12.70
CA GLU A 232 1.29 2.24 12.17
C GLU A 232 2.11 1.79 10.96
N THR A 233 2.81 0.67 11.09
CA THR A 233 3.76 0.20 10.06
C THR A 233 3.20 -0.88 9.14
N GLY A 234 2.13 -1.57 9.56
CA GLY A 234 1.59 -2.73 8.86
C GLY A 234 2.43 -4.01 9.00
N LYS A 235 3.58 -3.94 9.70
CA LYS A 235 4.43 -5.10 9.94
C LYS A 235 3.81 -6.06 10.94
N GLN A 236 4.03 -7.36 10.75
CA GLN A 236 3.64 -8.36 11.74
C GLN A 236 4.45 -8.16 13.03
N LEU A 237 3.73 -8.02 14.14
CA LEU A 237 4.31 -7.86 15.47
C LEU A 237 4.58 -9.22 16.11
N VAL A 238 3.61 -10.12 15.99
CA VAL A 238 3.65 -11.43 16.64
C VAL A 238 2.65 -12.41 16.00
N ARG A 239 2.94 -13.70 16.14
CA ARG A 239 2.04 -14.82 15.78
C ARG A 239 1.93 -15.78 16.96
N HIS A 240 0.72 -16.03 17.41
CA HIS A 240 0.41 -16.96 18.49
C HIS A 240 -0.40 -18.15 17.98
N PRO A 241 -0.30 -19.34 18.60
CA PRO A 241 -1.26 -20.39 18.34
C PRO A 241 -2.67 -19.92 18.75
N LEU A 242 -3.68 -20.35 18.01
CA LEU A 242 -5.07 -20.05 18.36
C LEU A 242 -5.45 -20.76 19.67
N ALA A 243 -5.98 -20.01 20.62
CA ALA A 243 -6.47 -20.56 21.89
C ALA A 243 -7.56 -21.61 21.66
N ARG A 244 -7.52 -22.68 22.44
CA ARG A 244 -8.46 -23.82 22.34
C ARG A 244 -9.53 -23.83 23.44
N ILE A 245 -9.24 -23.16 24.53
CA ILE A 245 -10.10 -23.14 25.73
C ILE A 245 -10.68 -21.74 25.92
N PRO A 246 -11.99 -21.56 26.02
CA PRO A 246 -12.59 -20.23 26.24
C PRO A 246 -11.99 -19.49 27.43
N GLY A 247 -11.61 -18.23 27.25
CA GLY A 247 -11.00 -17.39 28.29
C GLY A 247 -9.51 -17.61 28.52
N GLU A 248 -8.86 -18.50 27.74
CA GLU A 248 -7.43 -18.76 27.85
C GLU A 248 -6.62 -17.50 27.52
N ALA A 249 -5.55 -17.27 28.27
CA ALA A 249 -4.54 -16.27 27.96
C ALA A 249 -3.33 -16.96 27.31
N VAL A 250 -3.11 -16.68 26.03
CA VAL A 250 -1.94 -17.16 25.29
C VAL A 250 -0.84 -16.10 25.43
N LEU A 251 0.05 -16.32 26.38
CA LEU A 251 1.12 -15.40 26.75
C LEU A 251 2.48 -16.03 26.40
N ASP A 252 3.18 -15.43 25.47
CA ASP A 252 4.56 -15.79 25.17
C ASP A 252 5.51 -14.88 25.95
N GLU A 253 6.25 -15.45 26.89
CA GLU A 253 7.18 -14.70 27.75
C GLU A 253 8.38 -14.13 26.97
N THR A 254 8.75 -14.74 25.84
CA THR A 254 9.85 -14.23 24.99
C THR A 254 9.46 -12.88 24.38
N ILE A 255 8.20 -12.70 24.05
CA ILE A 255 7.64 -11.48 23.46
C ILE A 255 7.58 -10.34 24.48
N ARG A 256 7.39 -10.65 25.77
CA ARG A 256 7.44 -9.64 26.85
C ARG A 256 8.80 -8.97 26.97
N ARG A 257 9.87 -9.65 26.59
CA ARG A 257 11.26 -9.15 26.63
C ARG A 257 11.73 -8.49 25.33
N THR A 258 11.00 -8.69 24.24
CA THR A 258 11.33 -8.12 22.94
C THR A 258 10.82 -6.67 22.86
N LYS A 259 11.75 -5.70 22.75
CA LYS A 259 11.38 -4.30 22.44
C LYS A 259 10.90 -4.22 20.99
N LEU A 260 9.95 -3.30 20.71
CA LEU A 260 9.57 -2.97 19.35
C LEU A 260 10.81 -2.68 18.50
N PRO A 261 10.91 -3.25 17.29
CA PRO A 261 11.97 -2.85 16.37
C PRO A 261 11.79 -1.36 16.04
N SER A 262 12.86 -0.61 16.26
CA SER A 262 12.98 0.83 15.99
C SER A 262 12.77 1.17 14.50
#